data_1a3cf3f606ba8ca4a28b30dce6cb3497
#
_entry.id   1a3cf3f606ba8ca4a28b30dce6cb3497
#
_cell.length_a   1.000
_cell.length_b   1.000
_cell.length_c   1.000
_cell.angle_alpha   90.00
_cell.angle_beta   90.00
_cell.angle_gamma   90.00
#
_symmetry.space_group_name_H-M   'P 1'
#
loop_
_entity.id
_entity.type
_entity.pdbx_description
1 polymer ?
#
loop_
_entity_poly.entity_id
_entity_poly.type
_entity_poly.pdbx_seq_one_letter_code
_entity_poly.pdbx_strand_id
1 'polypeptide(L)'
;LLTLTLPFVSLFISLSIKLYIMRNYKSTKLFEGYSTAFRQWRANHSHCKFVHGYALKFKVTFEGNLDELNWVCDFGCFKRNGIKEHMNYMFDHTTVVAKNDPELESFKLLADKNLIQLRIIDHVGCEKFAEYVYNYIDNEINKETNGRVRVNSVESYEGGTNNSAIYEPLRINTAVNNLRNSHKNKLNLKQLV
;
A
#
# COMPACT_ATOMS: atom_id res chain seq x y z
N LEU A 1 -41.90 1.35 -32.79
CA LEU A 1 -41.68 0.45 -31.65
C LEU A 1 -40.52 -0.46 -31.99
N LEU A 2 -39.31 -0.17 -31.45
CA LEU A 2 -38.14 -1.04 -31.56
C LEU A 2 -38.27 -2.12 -30.48
N THR A 3 -38.57 -3.33 -30.88
CA THR A 3 -38.46 -4.52 -30.02
C THR A 3 -37.01 -4.87 -29.83
N LEU A 4 -36.46 -4.62 -28.65
CA LEU A 4 -35.15 -5.13 -28.24
C LEU A 4 -35.22 -6.66 -28.24
N THR A 5 -34.41 -7.29 -29.08
CA THR A 5 -34.38 -8.74 -29.26
C THR A 5 -33.82 -9.44 -28.01
N LEU A 6 -34.46 -10.55 -27.62
CA LEU A 6 -34.11 -11.40 -26.46
C LEU A 6 -32.60 -11.65 -26.19
N PRO A 7 -31.69 -11.78 -27.16
CA PRO A 7 -30.28 -12.03 -26.90
C PRO A 7 -29.56 -10.87 -26.21
N PHE A 8 -29.96 -9.62 -26.44
CA PHE A 8 -29.35 -8.46 -25.78
C PHE A 8 -29.69 -8.38 -24.30
N VAL A 9 -30.94 -8.71 -23.92
CA VAL A 9 -31.38 -8.72 -22.51
C VAL A 9 -30.66 -9.83 -21.74
N SER A 10 -30.48 -11.01 -22.32
CA SER A 10 -29.74 -12.13 -21.73
C SER A 10 -28.26 -11.79 -21.49
N LEU A 11 -27.61 -11.08 -22.43
CA LEU A 11 -26.23 -10.67 -22.30
C LEU A 11 -26.03 -9.62 -21.19
N PHE A 12 -26.94 -8.66 -21.04
CA PHE A 12 -26.92 -7.66 -19.97
C PHE A 12 -27.18 -8.27 -18.60
N ILE A 13 -28.12 -9.23 -18.49
CA ILE A 13 -28.39 -9.94 -17.25
C ILE A 13 -27.21 -10.82 -16.86
N SER A 14 -26.57 -11.53 -17.79
CA SER A 14 -25.37 -12.33 -17.57
C SER A 14 -24.17 -11.46 -17.12
N LEU A 15 -23.96 -10.29 -17.74
CA LEU A 15 -22.92 -9.35 -17.36
C LEU A 15 -23.17 -8.74 -15.97
N SER A 16 -24.44 -8.41 -15.66
CA SER A 16 -24.84 -7.87 -14.35
C SER A 16 -24.70 -8.91 -13.23
N ILE A 17 -25.05 -10.17 -13.51
CA ILE A 17 -24.89 -11.28 -12.55
C ILE A 17 -23.40 -11.61 -12.34
N LYS A 18 -22.57 -11.54 -13.38
CA LYS A 18 -21.11 -11.73 -13.25
C LYS A 18 -20.43 -10.61 -12.44
N LEU A 19 -20.97 -9.39 -12.49
CA LEU A 19 -20.53 -8.28 -11.63
C LEU A 19 -20.98 -8.45 -10.17
N TYR A 20 -22.08 -9.15 -9.90
CA TYR A 20 -22.66 -9.29 -8.56
C TYR A 20 -22.03 -10.42 -7.73
N ILE A 21 -21.25 -11.33 -8.33
CA ILE A 21 -20.60 -12.46 -7.66
C ILE A 21 -19.07 -12.33 -7.70
N MET A 22 -18.52 -11.13 -7.70
CA MET A 22 -17.09 -10.97 -7.44
C MET A 22 -16.86 -11.10 -5.92
N ARG A 23 -16.62 -12.33 -5.49
CA ARG A 23 -16.19 -12.61 -4.12
C ARG A 23 -14.77 -12.07 -3.97
N ASN A 24 -14.62 -11.06 -3.13
CA ASN A 24 -13.30 -10.51 -2.82
C ASN A 24 -12.79 -11.17 -1.53
N TYR A 25 -11.74 -11.95 -1.63
CA TYR A 25 -11.11 -12.58 -0.49
C TYR A 25 -9.99 -11.71 0.03
N LYS A 26 -9.74 -11.80 1.34
CA LYS A 26 -8.59 -11.16 1.97
C LYS A 26 -7.69 -12.19 2.62
N SER A 27 -6.39 -11.99 2.50
CA SER A 27 -5.37 -12.72 3.24
C SER A 27 -4.38 -11.75 3.86
N THR A 28 -3.68 -12.15 4.91
CA THR A 28 -2.78 -11.26 5.63
C THR A 28 -1.40 -11.89 5.80
N LYS A 29 -0.35 -11.05 5.71
CA LYS A 29 1.02 -11.43 6.02
C LYS A 29 1.60 -10.46 7.04
N LEU A 30 2.21 -10.99 8.08
CA LEU A 30 3.00 -10.23 9.03
C LEU A 30 4.47 -10.28 8.62
N PHE A 31 5.07 -9.11 8.46
CA PHE A 31 6.51 -8.89 8.33
C PHE A 31 7.00 -8.33 9.66
N GLU A 32 7.95 -8.97 10.31
CA GLU A 32 8.41 -8.60 11.67
C GLU A 32 9.90 -8.86 11.85
N GLY A 33 10.43 -8.37 12.99
CA GLY A 33 11.84 -8.54 13.34
C GLY A 33 12.73 -7.40 12.87
N TYR A 34 12.17 -6.25 12.51
CA TYR A 34 12.92 -5.10 12.01
C TYR A 34 13.40 -4.21 13.15
N SER A 35 14.72 -4.07 13.28
CA SER A 35 15.34 -3.13 14.20
C SER A 35 15.57 -1.80 13.48
N THR A 36 14.75 -0.80 13.78
CA THR A 36 14.76 0.48 13.05
C THR A 36 14.88 1.64 14.03
N ALA A 37 15.81 2.56 13.79
CA ALA A 37 15.88 3.84 14.50
C ALA A 37 15.41 4.98 13.58
N PHE A 38 14.68 5.93 14.14
CA PHE A 38 14.24 7.14 13.45
C PHE A 38 13.91 8.26 14.44
N ARG A 39 13.64 9.46 13.94
CA ARG A 39 13.10 10.57 14.74
C ARG A 39 12.05 11.34 13.97
N GLN A 40 11.05 11.86 14.66
CA GLN A 40 10.08 12.82 14.12
C GLN A 40 10.51 14.24 14.53
N TRP A 41 11.45 14.83 13.81
CA TRP A 41 12.16 16.06 14.18
C TRP A 41 11.23 17.27 14.44
N ARG A 42 10.00 17.27 13.89
CA ARG A 42 8.99 18.32 14.14
C ARG A 42 8.21 18.13 15.43
N ALA A 43 8.32 17.00 16.09
CA ALA A 43 7.59 16.71 17.33
C ALA A 43 8.24 17.40 18.56
N ASN A 44 8.33 18.73 18.54
CA ASN A 44 9.03 19.50 19.56
C ASN A 44 8.47 19.34 20.99
N HIS A 45 7.20 18.94 21.10
CA HIS A 45 6.50 18.68 22.36
C HIS A 45 6.73 17.25 22.90
N SER A 46 7.44 16.39 22.18
CA SER A 46 7.57 14.96 22.47
C SER A 46 9.02 14.49 22.43
N HIS A 47 9.29 13.38 23.13
CA HIS A 47 10.54 12.64 23.02
C HIS A 47 10.78 12.07 21.61
N CYS A 48 9.74 11.96 20.79
CA CYS A 48 9.86 11.49 19.38
C CYS A 48 10.76 12.37 18.50
N LYS A 49 11.11 13.59 18.94
CA LYS A 49 12.11 14.41 18.25
C LYS A 49 13.53 13.87 18.33
N PHE A 50 13.83 13.05 19.30
CA PHE A 50 15.14 12.41 19.45
C PHE A 50 15.19 11.11 18.66
N VAL A 51 16.37 10.70 18.25
CA VAL A 51 16.57 9.38 17.62
C VAL A 51 16.27 8.29 18.67
N HIS A 52 15.40 7.39 18.32
CA HIS A 52 15.03 6.24 19.15
C HIS A 52 14.69 5.05 18.25
N GLY A 53 14.77 3.85 18.79
CA GLY A 53 14.59 2.61 18.04
C GLY A 53 13.32 1.87 18.44
N TYR A 54 12.75 1.17 17.44
CA TYR A 54 11.62 0.27 17.60
C TYR A 54 11.88 -1.07 16.92
N ALA A 55 11.23 -2.12 17.43
CA ALA A 55 11.06 -3.38 16.74
C ALA A 55 9.83 -3.29 15.83
N LEU A 56 10.00 -2.69 14.64
CA LEU A 56 8.88 -2.48 13.73
C LEU A 56 8.29 -3.80 13.21
N LYS A 57 6.98 -3.79 13.00
CA LYS A 57 6.23 -4.87 12.34
C LYS A 57 5.24 -4.26 11.36
N PHE A 58 4.97 -5.01 10.28
CA PHE A 58 4.02 -4.59 9.25
C PHE A 58 3.07 -5.74 8.94
N LYS A 59 1.79 -5.54 9.23
CA LYS A 59 0.74 -6.48 8.82
C LYS A 59 0.13 -5.97 7.53
N VAL A 60 0.34 -6.72 6.46
CA VAL A 60 -0.17 -6.39 5.13
C VAL A 60 -1.40 -7.23 4.85
N THR A 61 -2.49 -6.57 4.48
CA THR A 61 -3.74 -7.21 4.04
C THR A 61 -3.82 -7.13 2.53
N PHE A 62 -3.87 -8.29 1.88
CA PHE A 62 -4.06 -8.45 0.44
C PHE A 62 -5.52 -8.73 0.15
N GLU A 63 -6.03 -8.28 -0.99
CA GLU A 63 -7.36 -8.60 -1.46
C GLU A 63 -7.37 -8.92 -2.95
N GLY A 64 -8.23 -9.83 -3.34
CA GLY A 64 -8.42 -10.23 -4.73
C GLY A 64 -9.24 -11.51 -4.87
N ASN A 65 -9.47 -11.92 -6.11
CA ASN A 65 -10.06 -13.22 -6.41
C ASN A 65 -9.06 -14.34 -6.12
N LEU A 66 -9.56 -15.53 -5.85
CA LEU A 66 -8.72 -16.72 -5.73
C LEU A 66 -8.13 -17.10 -7.10
N ASP A 67 -6.93 -17.66 -7.07
CA ASP A 67 -6.33 -18.35 -8.22
C ASP A 67 -6.84 -19.80 -8.34
N GLU A 68 -6.22 -20.57 -9.23
CA GLU A 68 -6.56 -21.98 -9.47
C GLU A 68 -6.26 -22.87 -8.26
N LEU A 69 -5.38 -22.44 -7.36
CA LEU A 69 -5.05 -23.13 -6.11
C LEU A 69 -5.94 -22.70 -4.93
N ASN A 70 -6.92 -21.85 -5.18
CA ASN A 70 -7.76 -21.20 -4.16
C ASN A 70 -6.99 -20.26 -3.22
N TRP A 71 -5.95 -19.59 -3.71
CA TRP A 71 -5.18 -18.60 -2.96
C TRP A 71 -5.46 -17.17 -3.43
N VAL A 72 -5.52 -16.24 -2.50
CA VAL A 72 -5.45 -14.81 -2.82
C VAL A 72 -4.04 -14.51 -3.30
N CYS A 73 -3.03 -14.95 -2.56
CA CYS A 73 -1.63 -14.67 -2.83
C CYS A 73 -0.76 -15.85 -2.37
N ASP A 74 0.17 -16.26 -3.22
CA ASP A 74 1.24 -17.20 -2.82
C ASP A 74 2.28 -16.45 -1.98
N PHE A 75 2.32 -16.69 -0.69
CA PHE A 75 3.28 -16.05 0.22
C PHE A 75 4.75 -16.42 -0.04
N GLY A 76 5.00 -17.49 -0.79
CA GLY A 76 6.34 -17.82 -1.28
C GLY A 76 6.89 -16.79 -2.27
N CYS A 77 6.02 -16.05 -2.95
CA CYS A 77 6.43 -15.01 -3.91
C CYS A 77 7.23 -13.87 -3.25
N PHE A 78 6.97 -13.55 -1.97
CA PHE A 78 7.65 -12.43 -1.27
C PHE A 78 9.16 -12.60 -1.18
N LYS A 79 9.65 -13.85 -1.20
CA LYS A 79 11.08 -14.13 -1.28
C LYS A 79 11.56 -14.10 -2.74
N ARG A 80 10.77 -14.68 -3.66
CA ARG A 80 11.17 -14.79 -5.09
C ARG A 80 11.24 -13.43 -5.79
N ASN A 81 10.33 -12.51 -5.46
CA ASN A 81 10.26 -11.18 -6.08
C ASN A 81 11.00 -10.08 -5.30
N GLY A 82 11.79 -10.44 -4.28
CA GLY A 82 12.65 -9.51 -3.55
C GLY A 82 11.92 -8.63 -2.51
N ILE A 83 10.63 -8.85 -2.24
CA ILE A 83 9.89 -8.04 -1.25
C ILE A 83 10.54 -8.20 0.13
N LYS A 84 10.86 -9.42 0.54
CA LYS A 84 11.46 -9.65 1.86
C LYS A 84 12.83 -8.98 1.98
N GLU A 85 13.65 -9.08 0.94
CA GLU A 85 14.98 -8.45 0.86
C GLU A 85 14.87 -6.93 0.95
N HIS A 86 13.92 -6.35 0.25
CA HIS A 86 13.68 -4.91 0.31
C HIS A 86 13.20 -4.44 1.70
N MET A 87 12.31 -5.18 2.33
CA MET A 87 11.85 -4.87 3.68
C MET A 87 13.00 -4.93 4.69
N ASN A 88 13.87 -5.95 4.58
CA ASN A 88 15.08 -6.06 5.40
C ASN A 88 16.02 -4.87 5.11
N TYR A 89 16.28 -4.56 3.83
CA TYR A 89 17.14 -3.44 3.44
C TYR A 89 16.65 -2.12 4.04
N MET A 90 15.33 -1.89 4.03
CA MET A 90 14.76 -0.64 4.51
C MET A 90 14.68 -0.53 6.02
N PHE A 91 14.39 -1.62 6.72
CA PHE A 91 13.96 -1.55 8.11
C PHE A 91 14.79 -2.39 9.08
N ASP A 92 15.64 -3.32 8.61
CA ASP A 92 16.41 -4.15 9.52
C ASP A 92 17.81 -3.58 9.79
N HIS A 93 18.12 -3.29 11.07
CA HIS A 93 19.36 -2.66 11.55
C HIS A 93 19.67 -1.31 10.86
N THR A 94 18.63 -0.48 10.66
CA THR A 94 18.74 0.76 9.89
C THR A 94 18.40 2.00 10.72
N THR A 95 18.92 3.14 10.26
CA THR A 95 18.45 4.47 10.69
C THR A 95 17.73 5.11 9.52
N VAL A 96 16.41 5.29 9.68
CA VAL A 96 15.54 5.88 8.64
C VAL A 96 15.33 7.35 8.94
N VAL A 97 15.66 8.22 7.98
CA VAL A 97 15.65 9.69 8.15
C VAL A 97 14.77 10.32 7.07
N ALA A 98 13.99 11.32 7.46
CA ALA A 98 13.23 12.11 6.50
C ALA A 98 14.18 12.98 5.66
N LYS A 99 13.96 13.05 4.34
CA LYS A 99 14.80 13.86 3.44
C LYS A 99 14.83 15.36 3.77
N ASN A 100 13.82 15.84 4.51
CA ASN A 100 13.71 17.22 4.96
C ASN A 100 14.11 17.41 6.43
N ASP A 101 14.79 16.43 7.03
CA ASP A 101 15.34 16.57 8.38
C ASP A 101 16.46 17.62 8.36
N PRO A 102 16.43 18.64 9.24
CA PRO A 102 17.47 19.66 9.29
C PRO A 102 18.87 19.12 9.61
N GLU A 103 18.95 17.95 10.26
CA GLU A 103 20.21 17.27 10.59
C GLU A 103 20.57 16.15 9.60
N LEU A 104 20.00 16.14 8.41
CA LEU A 104 20.27 15.08 7.43
C LEU A 104 21.77 14.91 7.14
N GLU A 105 22.52 16.02 7.06
CA GLU A 105 23.96 15.96 6.81
C GLU A 105 24.74 15.33 7.98
N SER A 106 24.28 15.52 9.22
CA SER A 106 24.85 14.84 10.40
C SER A 106 24.65 13.32 10.30
N PHE A 107 23.48 12.86 9.83
CA PHE A 107 23.22 11.44 9.60
C PHE A 107 24.05 10.86 8.45
N LYS A 108 24.26 11.61 7.38
CA LYS A 108 25.15 11.20 6.28
C LYS A 108 26.58 11.02 6.79
N LEU A 109 27.08 11.95 7.61
CA LEU A 109 28.41 11.85 8.21
C LEU A 109 28.57 10.61 9.09
N LEU A 110 27.52 10.21 9.84
CA LEU A 110 27.54 8.97 10.61
C LEU A 110 27.56 7.74 9.70
N ALA A 111 26.84 7.78 8.59
CA ALA A 111 26.84 6.70 7.59
C ALA A 111 28.22 6.58 6.91
N ASP A 112 28.85 7.69 6.54
CA ASP A 112 30.20 7.73 5.94
C ASP A 112 31.25 7.15 6.88
N LYS A 113 31.07 7.33 8.20
CA LYS A 113 31.88 6.70 9.23
C LYS A 113 31.53 5.24 9.52
N ASN A 114 30.57 4.67 8.78
CA ASN A 114 30.06 3.31 8.94
C ASN A 114 29.51 3.02 10.36
N LEU A 115 28.91 4.03 10.99
CA LEU A 115 28.28 3.91 12.32
C LEU A 115 26.78 3.58 12.26
N ILE A 116 26.14 3.86 11.13
CA ILE A 116 24.71 3.58 10.88
C ILE A 116 24.49 3.11 9.44
N GLN A 117 23.48 2.31 9.24
CA GLN A 117 22.94 2.03 7.92
C GLN A 117 21.81 3.02 7.60
N LEU A 118 22.14 4.11 6.92
CA LEU A 118 21.23 5.20 6.63
C LEU A 118 20.24 4.83 5.50
N ARG A 119 18.96 5.12 5.73
CA ARG A 119 17.90 5.13 4.70
C ARG A 119 17.24 6.49 4.70
N ILE A 120 17.04 7.06 3.52
CA ILE A 120 16.41 8.38 3.37
C ILE A 120 15.08 8.20 2.63
N ILE A 121 14.00 8.66 3.24
CA ILE A 121 12.66 8.64 2.66
C ILE A 121 12.00 10.01 2.79
N ASP A 122 10.86 10.20 2.14
CA ASP A 122 10.19 11.50 2.16
C ASP A 122 9.74 11.92 3.57
N HIS A 123 9.17 10.99 4.33
CA HIS A 123 8.67 11.23 5.68
C HIS A 123 8.84 9.99 6.55
N VAL A 124 9.01 10.18 7.85
CA VAL A 124 9.14 9.12 8.86
C VAL A 124 7.98 9.14 9.84
N GLY A 125 7.82 8.03 10.56
CA GLY A 125 6.75 7.79 11.50
C GLY A 125 5.91 6.58 11.10
N CYS A 126 5.19 6.02 12.05
CA CYS A 126 4.45 4.77 11.87
C CYS A 126 3.47 4.83 10.69
N GLU A 127 2.76 5.96 10.55
CA GLU A 127 1.81 6.23 9.46
C GLU A 127 2.51 6.26 8.10
N LYS A 128 3.67 6.93 8.02
CA LYS A 128 4.42 7.06 6.78
C LYS A 128 5.17 5.79 6.40
N PHE A 129 5.55 5.00 7.36
CA PHE A 129 6.08 3.66 7.11
C PHE A 129 5.00 2.73 6.58
N ALA A 130 3.76 2.78 7.12
CA ALA A 130 2.64 2.03 6.58
C ALA A 130 2.34 2.40 5.13
N GLU A 131 2.31 3.70 4.80
CA GLU A 131 2.13 4.21 3.43
C GLU A 131 3.26 3.77 2.50
N TYR A 132 4.52 3.87 2.95
CA TYR A 132 5.68 3.43 2.17
C TYR A 132 5.61 1.95 1.82
N VAL A 133 5.36 1.10 2.82
CA VAL A 133 5.26 -0.36 2.66
C VAL A 133 4.08 -0.71 1.76
N TYR A 134 2.94 -0.02 1.93
CA TYR A 134 1.78 -0.17 1.06
C TYR A 134 2.15 0.04 -0.41
N ASN A 135 2.71 1.21 -0.72
CA ASN A 135 3.02 1.59 -2.11
C ASN A 135 4.02 0.63 -2.76
N TYR A 136 5.02 0.20 -2.01
CA TYR A 136 6.02 -0.73 -2.51
C TYR A 136 5.42 -2.12 -2.76
N ILE A 137 4.76 -2.71 -1.77
CA ILE A 137 4.23 -4.07 -1.88
C ILE A 137 3.07 -4.14 -2.88
N ASP A 138 2.19 -3.12 -2.93
CA ASP A 138 1.09 -3.09 -3.89
C ASP A 138 1.59 -3.11 -5.34
N ASN A 139 2.64 -2.34 -5.63
CA ASN A 139 3.27 -2.34 -6.95
C ASN A 139 3.85 -3.72 -7.32
N GLU A 140 4.57 -4.37 -6.40
CA GLU A 140 5.20 -5.66 -6.67
C GLU A 140 4.17 -6.80 -6.77
N ILE A 141 3.16 -6.84 -5.88
CA ILE A 141 2.14 -7.90 -5.92
C ILE A 141 1.19 -7.74 -7.13
N ASN A 142 0.92 -6.50 -7.52
CA ASN A 142 0.10 -6.22 -8.70
C ASN A 142 0.79 -6.73 -9.97
N LYS A 143 2.10 -6.51 -10.12
CA LYS A 143 2.91 -7.07 -11.21
C LYS A 143 2.92 -8.59 -11.20
N GLU A 144 3.22 -9.21 -10.04
CA GLU A 144 3.30 -10.67 -9.87
C GLU A 144 2.00 -11.38 -10.23
N THR A 145 0.86 -10.74 -9.95
CA THR A 145 -0.47 -11.33 -10.12
C THR A 145 -1.22 -10.82 -11.35
N ASN A 146 -0.56 -10.04 -12.22
CA ASN A 146 -1.18 -9.41 -13.39
C ASN A 146 -2.47 -8.62 -13.04
N GLY A 147 -2.44 -7.89 -11.92
CA GLY A 147 -3.55 -7.06 -11.46
C GLY A 147 -4.66 -7.82 -10.71
N ARG A 148 -4.54 -9.13 -10.49
CA ARG A 148 -5.55 -9.93 -9.79
C ARG A 148 -5.62 -9.62 -8.31
N VAL A 149 -4.47 -9.33 -7.69
CA VAL A 149 -4.32 -9.03 -6.26
C VAL A 149 -3.76 -7.62 -6.07
N ARG A 150 -4.21 -6.98 -5.02
CA ARG A 150 -3.69 -5.68 -4.56
C ARG A 150 -3.58 -5.68 -3.03
N VAL A 151 -2.82 -4.75 -2.50
CA VAL A 151 -2.82 -4.48 -1.07
C VAL A 151 -4.11 -3.74 -0.70
N ASN A 152 -4.81 -4.18 0.32
CA ASN A 152 -5.96 -3.49 0.87
C ASN A 152 -5.52 -2.45 1.90
N SER A 153 -4.68 -2.85 2.85
CA SER A 153 -4.16 -1.99 3.90
C SER A 153 -2.82 -2.50 4.42
N VAL A 154 -2.07 -1.59 5.03
CA VAL A 154 -0.88 -1.92 5.82
C VAL A 154 -1.04 -1.34 7.20
N GLU A 155 -0.82 -2.15 8.23
CA GLU A 155 -0.75 -1.76 9.61
C GLU A 155 0.70 -1.85 10.09
N SER A 156 1.27 -0.72 10.51
CA SER A 156 2.62 -0.59 11.06
C SER A 156 2.57 -0.49 12.57
N TYR A 157 3.40 -1.27 13.27
CA TYR A 157 3.46 -1.33 14.73
C TYR A 157 4.80 -0.82 15.26
N GLU A 158 4.75 -0.05 16.35
CA GLU A 158 5.92 0.41 17.09
C GLU A 158 6.23 -0.56 18.25
N GLY A 159 7.02 -1.59 17.97
CA GLY A 159 7.44 -2.55 19.00
C GLY A 159 6.37 -3.57 19.36
N GLY A 160 5.56 -3.34 20.36
CA GLY A 160 4.51 -4.26 20.83
C GLY A 160 3.28 -4.32 19.92
N THR A 161 2.12 -4.48 20.52
CA THR A 161 0.81 -4.46 19.83
C THR A 161 -0.07 -3.28 20.27
N ASN A 162 0.47 -2.38 21.10
CA ASN A 162 -0.32 -1.34 21.75
C ASN A 162 -0.51 -0.10 20.88
N ASN A 163 0.50 0.21 20.04
CA ASN A 163 0.46 1.35 19.15
C ASN A 163 0.68 0.90 17.71
N SER A 164 -0.24 1.23 16.83
CA SER A 164 -0.12 0.99 15.41
C SER A 164 -0.75 2.12 14.60
N ALA A 165 -0.32 2.25 13.36
CA ALA A 165 -0.94 3.10 12.35
C ALA A 165 -1.38 2.26 11.16
N ILE A 166 -2.58 2.51 10.65
CA ILE A 166 -3.12 1.81 9.49
C ILE A 166 -3.17 2.80 8.32
N TYR A 167 -2.55 2.41 7.20
CA TYR A 167 -2.72 3.07 5.92
C TYR A 167 -3.65 2.25 5.03
N GLU A 168 -4.76 2.87 4.63
CA GLU A 168 -5.73 2.35 3.67
C GLU A 168 -6.13 3.49 2.74
N PRO A 169 -5.75 3.45 1.45
CA PRO A 169 -6.06 4.55 0.55
C PRO A 169 -7.56 4.62 0.25
N LEU A 170 -8.09 5.82 0.18
CA LEU A 170 -9.47 6.05 -0.26
C LEU A 170 -9.64 5.59 -1.70
N ARG A 171 -10.45 4.55 -1.91
CA ARG A 171 -10.77 4.03 -3.24
C ARG A 171 -12.04 4.71 -3.74
N ILE A 172 -11.88 5.62 -4.69
CA ILE A 172 -13.01 6.14 -5.44
C ILE A 172 -13.47 5.01 -6.36
N ASN A 173 -14.67 4.47 -6.11
CA ASN A 173 -15.26 3.45 -6.97
C ASN A 173 -15.17 3.88 -8.43
N THR A 174 -14.53 3.08 -9.28
CA THR A 174 -14.36 3.33 -10.71
C THR A 174 -15.72 3.55 -11.41
N ALA A 175 -16.78 2.96 -10.87
CA ALA A 175 -18.16 3.21 -11.30
C ALA A 175 -18.60 4.67 -11.12
N VAL A 176 -18.22 5.32 -10.01
CA VAL A 176 -18.53 6.74 -9.75
C VAL A 176 -17.76 7.66 -10.68
N ASN A 177 -16.49 7.33 -10.98
CA ASN A 177 -15.69 8.08 -11.95
C ASN A 177 -16.22 7.92 -13.39
N ASN A 178 -16.65 6.74 -13.78
CA ASN A 178 -17.27 6.49 -15.08
C ASN A 178 -18.60 7.25 -15.21
N LEU A 179 -19.42 7.34 -14.16
CA LEU A 179 -20.63 8.15 -14.15
C LEU A 179 -20.34 9.65 -14.23
N ARG A 180 -19.33 10.15 -13.51
CA ARG A 180 -18.90 11.56 -13.59
C ARG A 180 -18.37 11.92 -14.97
N ASN A 181 -17.60 11.04 -15.60
CA ASN A 181 -17.06 11.26 -16.95
C ASN A 181 -18.15 11.18 -18.02
N SER A 182 -19.12 10.29 -17.88
CA SER A 182 -20.27 10.23 -18.79
C SER A 182 -21.18 11.46 -18.69
N HIS A 183 -21.33 12.02 -17.48
CA HIS A 183 -22.09 13.28 -17.28
C HIS A 183 -21.36 14.50 -17.86
N LYS A 184 -20.03 14.59 -17.69
CA LYS A 184 -19.23 15.67 -18.31
C LYS A 184 -19.30 15.63 -19.83
N ASN A 185 -19.22 14.45 -20.44
CA ASN A 185 -19.32 14.28 -21.88
C ASN A 185 -20.72 14.63 -22.42
N LYS A 186 -21.79 14.35 -21.67
CA LYS A 186 -23.16 14.74 -22.05
C LYS A 186 -23.40 16.26 -21.93
N LEU A 187 -22.75 16.93 -20.98
CA LEU A 187 -22.84 18.39 -20.84
C LEU A 187 -22.08 19.11 -21.95
N ASN A 188 -20.91 18.63 -22.36
CA ASN A 188 -20.14 19.20 -23.45
C ASN A 188 -20.81 19.02 -24.82
N LEU A 189 -21.57 17.94 -25.04
CA LEU A 189 -22.34 17.73 -26.26
C LEU A 189 -23.59 18.65 -26.36
N LYS A 190 -24.12 19.12 -25.21
CA LYS A 190 -25.24 20.06 -25.20
C LYS A 190 -24.83 21.53 -25.38
N GLN A 191 -23.55 21.85 -25.33
CA GLN A 191 -23.02 23.20 -25.59
C GLN A 191 -22.52 23.39 -27.04
N LEU A 192 -22.60 22.35 -27.86
CA LEU A 192 -22.17 22.35 -29.26
C LEU A 192 -23.33 22.28 -30.29
N VAL A 193 -24.58 22.47 -29.79
CA VAL A 193 -25.79 22.53 -30.66
C VAL A 193 -26.48 23.88 -30.53
#